data_fc84819ed84b82ed451d61a30c90a70b
#
_entry.id   fc84819ed84b82ed451d61a30c90a70b
#
_cell.length_a   1.000
_cell.length_b   1.000
_cell.length_c   1.000
_cell.angle_alpha   90.00
_cell.angle_beta   90.00
_cell.angle_gamma   90.00
#
_symmetry.space_group_name_H-M   'P 1'
#
loop_
_entity.id
_entity.type
_entity.pdbx_description
1 polymer ?
#
loop_
_entity_poly.entity_id
_entity_poly.type
_entity_poly.pdbx_seq_one_letter_code
_entity_poly.pdbx_strand_id
1 'polypeptide(L)'
;MYVKIYFSDKPLFLCDNVDETIEPYIHHDDAVFIDELNTHTIKSMIHEMQEPEVHAGVFFNADLNELKKAFWKKFTIIKAAGGLVQNENNKLLMIFRRGKWDLPKGKLDDGETLEQCAVREVEEETGLTKIKLLTPLLTTFHTYHEGSKLF
;
A
#
# COMPACT_ATOMS: atom_id res chain seq x y z
N MET A 1 -13.60 -10.63 -1.45
CA MET A 1 -12.40 -10.01 -2.08
C MET A 1 -11.98 -8.81 -1.24
N TYR A 2 -10.68 -8.43 -1.21
CA TYR A 2 -10.26 -7.25 -0.46
C TYR A 2 -9.08 -6.52 -1.10
N VAL A 3 -8.91 -5.26 -0.72
CA VAL A 3 -7.70 -4.45 -0.93
C VAL A 3 -7.11 -4.11 0.42
N LYS A 4 -5.80 -4.34 0.59
CA LYS A 4 -5.07 -3.98 1.80
C LYS A 4 -4.29 -2.69 1.58
N ILE A 5 -4.49 -1.72 2.47
CA ILE A 5 -3.79 -0.43 2.49
C ILE A 5 -3.04 -0.34 3.81
N TYR A 6 -1.78 0.10 3.77
CA TYR A 6 -0.99 0.27 4.99
C TYR A 6 -0.94 1.73 5.42
N PHE A 7 -1.31 1.96 6.66
CA PHE A 7 -1.08 3.20 7.40
C PHE A 7 0.14 2.99 8.31
N SER A 8 1.32 3.34 7.81
CA SER A 8 2.61 2.92 8.36
C SER A 8 2.75 1.39 8.33
N ASP A 9 2.64 0.71 9.47
CA ASP A 9 2.66 -0.75 9.63
C ASP A 9 1.28 -1.37 9.90
N LYS A 10 0.24 -0.52 10.01
CA LYS A 10 -1.14 -0.94 10.33
C LYS A 10 -1.92 -1.28 9.07
N PRO A 11 -2.48 -2.48 8.92
CA PRO A 11 -3.30 -2.84 7.78
C PRO A 11 -4.72 -2.29 7.90
N LEU A 12 -5.21 -1.68 6.82
CA LEU A 12 -6.61 -1.41 6.58
C LEU A 12 -7.11 -2.31 5.45
N PHE A 13 -8.13 -3.08 5.69
CA PHE A 13 -8.80 -3.91 4.69
C PHE A 13 -10.06 -3.21 4.20
N LEU A 14 -10.13 -2.90 2.89
CA LEU A 14 -11.39 -2.58 2.22
C LEU A 14 -11.91 -3.86 1.60
N CYS A 15 -13.08 -4.35 2.00
CA CYS A 15 -13.55 -5.67 1.59
C CYS A 15 -15.05 -5.72 1.28
N ASP A 16 -15.45 -6.70 0.45
CA ASP A 16 -16.83 -7.05 0.17
C ASP A 16 -17.26 -8.36 0.85
N ASN A 17 -16.34 -9.01 1.53
CA ASN A 17 -16.56 -10.20 2.34
C ASN A 17 -15.50 -10.27 3.43
N VAL A 18 -15.91 -10.65 4.62
CA VAL A 18 -15.01 -10.97 5.74
C VAL A 18 -14.70 -12.45 5.67
N ASP A 19 -13.49 -12.77 5.24
CA ASP A 19 -12.98 -14.13 5.15
C ASP A 19 -12.05 -14.46 6.34
N GLU A 20 -11.54 -15.69 6.38
CA GLU A 20 -10.64 -16.18 7.44
C GLU A 20 -9.38 -15.30 7.63
N THR A 21 -8.96 -14.57 6.61
CA THR A 21 -7.82 -13.65 6.67
C THR A 21 -8.17 -12.36 7.41
N ILE A 22 -9.40 -11.88 7.27
CA ILE A 22 -9.86 -10.59 7.82
C ILE A 22 -10.54 -10.79 9.18
N GLU A 23 -11.24 -11.90 9.37
CA GLU A 23 -12.02 -12.20 10.58
C GLU A 23 -11.25 -11.94 11.89
N PRO A 24 -9.95 -12.29 12.04
CA PRO A 24 -9.20 -11.99 13.25
C PRO A 24 -9.17 -10.50 13.61
N TYR A 25 -9.21 -9.61 12.62
CA TYR A 25 -9.10 -8.17 12.84
C TYR A 25 -10.40 -7.49 13.29
N ILE A 26 -11.56 -8.13 13.14
CA ILE A 26 -12.84 -7.54 13.58
C ILE A 26 -13.17 -7.82 15.04
N HIS A 27 -12.40 -8.71 15.70
CA HIS A 27 -12.64 -9.14 17.08
C HIS A 27 -11.61 -8.60 18.08
N HIS A 28 -10.65 -7.78 17.63
CA HIS A 28 -9.67 -7.15 18.49
C HIS A 28 -10.18 -5.80 19.00
N ASP A 29 -10.00 -5.52 20.30
CA ASP A 29 -10.40 -4.26 20.94
C ASP A 29 -9.67 -3.03 20.35
N ASP A 30 -8.51 -3.25 19.72
CA ASP A 30 -7.67 -2.25 19.07
C ASP A 30 -7.84 -2.19 17.54
N ALA A 31 -8.87 -2.84 17.01
CA ALA A 31 -9.23 -2.79 15.59
C ALA A 31 -10.53 -2.00 15.38
N VAL A 32 -10.59 -1.27 14.29
CA VAL A 32 -11.77 -0.50 13.89
C VAL A 32 -12.52 -1.23 12.78
N PHE A 33 -13.80 -1.50 13.01
CA PHE A 33 -14.69 -2.08 12.01
C PHE A 33 -15.78 -1.08 11.61
N ILE A 34 -15.94 -0.83 10.30
CA ILE A 34 -17.00 0.01 9.73
C ILE A 34 -17.67 -0.75 8.59
N ASP A 35 -19.01 -0.76 8.58
CA ASP A 35 -19.85 -1.41 7.56
C ASP A 35 -20.86 -0.47 6.90
N GLU A 36 -20.80 0.81 7.19
CA GLU A 36 -21.62 1.84 6.57
C GLU A 36 -20.78 2.78 5.70
N LEU A 37 -21.05 2.83 4.40
CA LEU A 37 -20.32 3.65 3.44
C LEU A 37 -20.95 5.04 3.27
N ASN A 38 -20.29 6.06 3.83
CA ASN A 38 -20.60 7.47 3.58
C ASN A 38 -19.34 8.33 3.79
N THR A 39 -19.45 9.64 3.49
CA THR A 39 -18.31 10.55 3.60
C THR A 39 -17.78 10.69 5.04
N HIS A 40 -18.65 10.58 6.04
CA HIS A 40 -18.27 10.71 7.45
C HIS A 40 -17.51 9.46 7.91
N THR A 41 -18.02 8.28 7.62
CA THR A 41 -17.40 7.00 8.03
C THR A 41 -16.04 6.78 7.36
N ILE A 42 -15.86 7.22 6.10
CA ILE A 42 -14.53 7.22 5.45
C ILE A 42 -13.54 8.12 6.21
N LYS A 43 -13.96 9.34 6.58
CA LYS A 43 -13.11 10.25 7.36
C LYS A 43 -12.79 9.67 8.75
N SER A 44 -13.78 9.07 9.41
CA SER A 44 -13.57 8.38 10.69
C SER A 44 -12.54 7.27 10.56
N MET A 45 -12.68 6.37 9.59
CA MET A 45 -11.71 5.30 9.38
C MET A 45 -10.29 5.85 9.17
N ILE A 46 -10.13 6.88 8.32
CA ILE A 46 -8.82 7.49 8.08
C ILE A 46 -8.24 8.11 9.36
N HIS A 47 -9.08 8.73 10.19
CA HIS A 47 -8.67 9.31 11.46
C HIS A 47 -8.26 8.23 12.45
N GLU A 48 -9.09 7.22 12.68
CA GLU A 48 -8.83 6.11 13.59
C GLU A 48 -7.53 5.36 13.23
N MET A 49 -7.29 5.14 11.93
CA MET A 49 -6.07 4.48 11.48
C MET A 49 -4.78 5.28 11.79
N GLN A 50 -4.89 6.56 12.16
CA GLN A 50 -3.76 7.39 12.57
C GLN A 50 -3.51 7.33 14.09
N GLU A 51 -4.52 6.93 14.88
CA GLU A 51 -4.41 6.87 16.33
C GLU A 51 -3.43 5.76 16.78
N PRO A 52 -2.56 6.04 17.76
CA PRO A 52 -1.53 5.08 18.21
C PRO A 52 -2.10 3.76 18.73
N GLU A 53 -3.29 3.80 19.34
CA GLU A 53 -3.94 2.66 19.95
C GLU A 53 -4.56 1.71 18.93
N VAL A 54 -4.83 2.19 17.70
CA VAL A 54 -5.42 1.38 16.64
C VAL A 54 -4.32 0.60 15.91
N HIS A 55 -4.47 -0.72 15.79
CA HIS A 55 -3.52 -1.60 15.12
C HIS A 55 -4.00 -2.09 13.76
N ALA A 56 -5.31 -2.09 13.51
CA ALA A 56 -5.86 -2.51 12.22
C ALA A 56 -7.23 -1.88 11.97
N GLY A 57 -7.65 -1.85 10.71
CA GLY A 57 -8.98 -1.44 10.31
C GLY A 57 -9.59 -2.39 9.29
N VAL A 58 -10.91 -2.52 9.34
CA VAL A 58 -11.71 -3.25 8.37
C VAL A 58 -12.88 -2.38 7.95
N PHE A 59 -12.95 -2.05 6.68
CA PHE A 59 -14.08 -1.33 6.10
C PHE A 59 -14.79 -2.27 5.13
N PHE A 60 -15.99 -2.70 5.53
CA PHE A 60 -16.82 -3.59 4.71
C PHE A 60 -17.83 -2.79 3.89
N ASN A 61 -18.01 -3.18 2.65
CA ASN A 61 -19.13 -2.78 1.81
C ASN A 61 -19.38 -3.82 0.74
N ALA A 62 -20.64 -4.19 0.52
CA ALA A 62 -21.01 -5.20 -0.48
C ALA A 62 -20.56 -4.86 -1.90
N ASP A 63 -20.41 -3.57 -2.23
CA ASP A 63 -19.76 -3.09 -3.46
C ASP A 63 -18.34 -2.58 -3.16
N LEU A 64 -17.36 -3.45 -3.30
CA LEU A 64 -15.94 -3.11 -3.11
C LEU A 64 -15.46 -2.02 -4.09
N ASN A 65 -16.01 -1.97 -5.30
CA ASN A 65 -15.59 -0.96 -6.28
C ASN A 65 -16.10 0.43 -5.89
N GLU A 66 -17.33 0.53 -5.38
CA GLU A 66 -17.87 1.77 -4.84
C GLU A 66 -17.03 2.23 -3.63
N LEU A 67 -16.77 1.33 -2.69
CA LEU A 67 -15.93 1.60 -1.52
C LEU A 67 -14.53 2.11 -1.92
N LYS A 68 -13.84 1.41 -2.81
CA LYS A 68 -12.54 1.83 -3.34
C LYS A 68 -12.60 3.23 -3.95
N LYS A 69 -13.56 3.46 -4.84
CA LYS A 69 -13.72 4.75 -5.53
C LYS A 69 -13.96 5.89 -4.54
N ALA A 70 -14.79 5.66 -3.52
CA ALA A 70 -15.07 6.66 -2.49
C ALA A 70 -13.85 6.93 -1.60
N PHE A 71 -13.11 5.86 -1.25
CA PHE A 71 -11.92 5.95 -0.42
C PHE A 71 -10.77 6.66 -1.14
N TRP A 72 -10.45 6.28 -2.40
CA TRP A 72 -9.39 6.90 -3.21
C TRP A 72 -9.57 8.41 -3.42
N LYS A 73 -10.81 8.91 -3.43
CA LYS A 73 -11.08 10.36 -3.53
C LYS A 73 -10.52 11.18 -2.36
N LYS A 74 -10.13 10.55 -1.26
CA LYS A 74 -9.57 11.22 -0.09
C LYS A 74 -8.05 11.40 -0.15
N PHE A 75 -7.40 10.80 -1.14
CA PHE A 75 -5.95 10.76 -1.26
C PHE A 75 -5.48 11.40 -2.56
N THR A 76 -4.29 11.96 -2.53
CA THR A 76 -3.54 12.24 -3.75
C THR A 76 -2.79 10.98 -4.14
N ILE A 77 -3.18 10.36 -5.24
CA ILE A 77 -2.59 9.08 -5.66
C ILE A 77 -1.25 9.31 -6.32
N ILE A 78 -0.20 8.71 -5.78
CA ILE A 78 1.12 8.65 -6.37
C ILE A 78 1.41 7.23 -6.81
N LYS A 79 1.78 7.07 -8.08
CA LYS A 79 2.24 5.79 -8.62
C LYS A 79 3.74 5.68 -8.44
N ALA A 80 4.19 4.50 -8.06
CA ALA A 80 5.59 4.14 -7.93
C ALA A 80 5.81 2.72 -8.44
N ALA A 81 7.02 2.41 -8.85
CA ALA A 81 7.40 1.06 -9.18
C ALA A 81 8.80 0.76 -8.67
N GLY A 82 9.12 -0.51 -8.52
CA GLY A 82 10.42 -0.98 -8.07
C GLY A 82 10.60 -2.46 -8.33
N GLY A 83 11.70 -3.02 -7.89
CA GLY A 83 12.07 -4.39 -8.19
C GLY A 83 12.36 -5.23 -6.96
N LEU A 84 11.85 -6.46 -6.95
CA LEU A 84 12.40 -7.55 -6.16
C LEU A 84 13.57 -8.16 -6.95
N VAL A 85 14.78 -7.63 -6.74
CA VAL A 85 15.96 -7.99 -7.51
C VAL A 85 16.57 -9.26 -6.94
N GLN A 86 16.79 -10.23 -7.82
CA GLN A 86 17.37 -11.53 -7.47
C GLN A 86 18.61 -11.80 -8.33
N ASN A 87 19.67 -12.31 -7.72
CA ASN A 87 20.86 -12.73 -8.44
C ASN A 87 20.80 -14.22 -8.84
N GLU A 88 21.82 -14.69 -9.56
CA GLU A 88 21.95 -16.08 -10.02
C GLU A 88 21.93 -17.12 -8.89
N ASN A 89 22.26 -16.72 -7.67
CA ASN A 89 22.25 -17.59 -6.48
C ASN A 89 20.96 -17.47 -5.67
N ASN A 90 19.88 -16.92 -6.25
CA ASN A 90 18.59 -16.69 -5.62
C ASN A 90 18.64 -15.75 -4.39
N LYS A 91 19.69 -14.92 -4.27
CA LYS A 91 19.76 -13.92 -3.20
C LYS A 91 19.02 -12.65 -3.60
N LEU A 92 18.25 -12.12 -2.68
CA LEU A 92 17.51 -10.88 -2.87
C LEU A 92 18.36 -9.67 -2.49
N LEU A 93 18.27 -8.62 -3.31
CA LEU A 93 18.88 -7.34 -3.01
C LEU A 93 17.90 -6.49 -2.23
N MET A 94 18.39 -5.94 -1.14
CA MET A 94 17.68 -4.93 -0.35
C MET A 94 18.57 -3.72 -0.16
N ILE A 95 17.98 -2.53 -0.12
CA ILE A 95 18.65 -1.28 0.20
C ILE A 95 18.38 -0.90 1.65
N PHE A 96 19.36 -0.30 2.32
CA PHE A 96 19.19 0.26 3.66
C PHE A 96 19.10 1.78 3.56
N ARG A 97 17.93 2.35 3.88
CA ARG A 97 17.72 3.78 3.82
C ARG A 97 16.83 4.26 4.99
N ARG A 98 17.13 5.42 5.51
CA ARG A 98 16.37 6.04 6.62
C ARG A 98 16.17 5.09 7.82
N GLY A 99 17.19 4.27 8.12
CA GLY A 99 17.15 3.34 9.24
C GLY A 99 16.35 2.05 9.03
N LYS A 100 15.90 1.77 7.79
CA LYS A 100 15.10 0.57 7.47
C LYS A 100 15.61 -0.12 6.21
N TRP A 101 15.42 -1.43 6.16
CA TRP A 101 15.59 -2.22 4.95
C TRP A 101 14.37 -2.06 4.05
N ASP A 102 14.62 -1.87 2.77
CA ASP A 102 13.58 -1.62 1.77
C ASP A 102 13.98 -2.23 0.41
N LEU A 103 13.01 -2.34 -0.48
CA LEU A 103 13.27 -2.67 -1.88
C LEU A 103 13.54 -1.38 -2.67
N PRO A 104 14.42 -1.42 -3.69
CA PRO A 104 14.63 -0.27 -4.57
C PRO A 104 13.34 0.07 -5.32
N LYS A 105 12.89 1.32 -5.21
CA LYS A 105 11.65 1.82 -5.81
C LYS A 105 11.57 3.33 -5.79
N GLY A 106 10.82 3.89 -6.69
CA GLY A 106 10.52 5.30 -6.69
C GLY A 106 9.30 5.69 -7.51
N LYS A 107 9.07 6.98 -7.60
CA LYS A 107 7.89 7.56 -8.25
C LYS A 107 7.99 7.41 -9.77
N LEU A 108 6.83 7.21 -10.39
CA LEU A 108 6.69 7.17 -11.85
C LEU A 108 6.92 8.59 -12.42
N ASP A 109 7.76 8.71 -13.41
CA ASP A 109 7.98 9.94 -14.16
C ASP A 109 6.91 10.13 -15.25
N ASP A 110 6.75 11.37 -15.71
CA ASP A 110 5.78 11.70 -16.76
C ASP A 110 6.10 10.95 -18.06
N GLY A 111 5.13 10.20 -18.55
CA GLY A 111 5.25 9.41 -19.79
C GLY A 111 5.97 8.07 -19.63
N GLU A 112 6.40 7.72 -18.44
CA GLU A 112 7.05 6.44 -18.13
C GLU A 112 6.03 5.34 -17.86
N THR A 113 6.33 4.09 -18.26
CA THR A 113 5.55 2.92 -17.84
C THR A 113 6.03 2.42 -16.47
N LEU A 114 5.22 1.60 -15.78
CA LEU A 114 5.62 1.00 -14.50
C LEU A 114 6.86 0.12 -14.64
N GLU A 115 7.00 -0.58 -15.75
CA GLU A 115 8.15 -1.43 -16.07
C GLU A 115 9.44 -0.61 -16.26
N GLN A 116 9.34 0.50 -16.99
CA GLN A 116 10.46 1.43 -17.18
C GLN A 116 10.88 2.04 -15.85
N CYS A 117 9.91 2.53 -15.06
CA CYS A 117 10.14 3.05 -13.73
C CYS A 117 10.84 2.02 -12.81
N ALA A 118 10.36 0.79 -12.80
CA ALA A 118 10.95 -0.26 -11.97
C ALA A 118 12.43 -0.51 -12.31
N VAL A 119 12.78 -0.55 -13.59
CA VAL A 119 14.17 -0.73 -14.03
C VAL A 119 15.01 0.49 -13.67
N ARG A 120 14.56 1.69 -14.01
CA ARG A 120 15.27 2.96 -13.71
C ARG A 120 15.55 3.11 -12.22
N GLU A 121 14.55 2.93 -11.37
CA GLU A 121 14.71 3.09 -9.93
C GLU A 121 15.68 2.05 -9.33
N VAL A 122 15.65 0.81 -9.82
CA VAL A 122 16.63 -0.20 -9.41
C VAL A 122 18.05 0.22 -9.83
N GLU A 123 18.24 0.69 -11.06
CA GLU A 123 19.54 1.16 -11.54
C GLU A 123 20.05 2.37 -10.75
N GLU A 124 19.20 3.36 -10.50
CA GLU A 124 19.54 4.59 -9.77
C GLU A 124 19.89 4.33 -8.30
N GLU A 125 19.09 3.51 -7.61
CA GLU A 125 19.27 3.27 -6.17
C GLU A 125 20.34 2.22 -5.84
N THR A 126 20.73 1.38 -6.81
CA THR A 126 21.67 0.26 -6.56
C THR A 126 22.95 0.31 -7.40
N GLY A 127 22.97 1.09 -8.48
CA GLY A 127 24.07 1.10 -9.45
C GLY A 127 24.17 -0.16 -10.31
N LEU A 128 23.21 -1.08 -10.23
CA LEU A 128 23.16 -2.25 -11.09
C LEU A 128 22.89 -1.86 -12.54
N THR A 129 23.47 -2.61 -13.46
CA THR A 129 23.22 -2.49 -14.90
C THR A 129 22.82 -3.84 -15.47
N LYS A 130 22.25 -3.85 -16.68
CA LYS A 130 21.82 -5.08 -17.37
C LYS A 130 20.74 -5.86 -16.60
N ILE A 131 19.77 -5.13 -16.04
CA ILE A 131 18.65 -5.70 -15.33
C ILE A 131 17.71 -6.36 -16.34
N LYS A 132 17.35 -7.61 -16.09
CA LYS A 132 16.31 -8.32 -16.85
C LYS A 132 15.00 -8.25 -16.08
N LEU A 133 14.03 -7.55 -16.65
CA LEU A 133 12.67 -7.53 -16.12
C LEU A 133 12.00 -8.89 -16.37
N LEU A 134 11.36 -9.41 -15.34
CA LEU A 134 10.58 -10.66 -15.41
C LEU A 134 9.08 -10.34 -15.37
N THR A 135 8.34 -10.94 -14.46
CA THR A 135 6.88 -10.79 -14.34
C THR A 135 6.53 -9.81 -13.22
N PRO A 136 5.43 -9.05 -13.35
CA PRO A 136 4.87 -8.33 -12.22
C PRO A 136 4.52 -9.28 -11.06
N LEU A 137 4.80 -8.86 -9.84
CA LEU A 137 4.51 -9.66 -8.64
C LEU A 137 3.18 -9.25 -8.02
N LEU A 138 3.12 -8.04 -7.48
CA LEU A 138 1.94 -7.54 -6.77
C LEU A 138 1.93 -6.01 -6.74
N THR A 139 0.77 -5.45 -6.45
CA THR A 139 0.60 -4.03 -6.12
C THR A 139 0.35 -3.88 -4.63
N THR A 140 1.05 -2.96 -3.99
CA THR A 140 0.85 -2.59 -2.59
C THR A 140 0.35 -1.15 -2.50
N PHE A 141 -0.41 -0.85 -1.45
CA PHE A 141 -0.92 0.48 -1.18
C PHE A 141 -0.44 0.93 0.19
N HIS A 142 0.17 2.11 0.24
CA HIS A 142 0.67 2.72 1.47
C HIS A 142 0.21 4.17 1.53
N THR A 143 -0.10 4.64 2.73
CA THR A 143 -0.41 6.05 2.95
C THR A 143 0.73 6.75 3.65
N TYR A 144 0.88 8.04 3.38
CA TYR A 144 1.79 8.91 4.12
C TYR A 144 1.29 10.36 4.07
N HIS A 145 1.77 11.16 5.01
CA HIS A 145 1.49 12.58 5.05
C HIS A 145 2.68 13.39 4.56
N GLU A 146 2.40 14.45 3.82
CA GLU A 146 3.35 15.50 3.50
C GLU A 146 2.68 16.86 3.78
N GLY A 147 3.03 17.46 4.91
CA GLY A 147 2.29 18.60 5.45
C GLY A 147 0.83 18.22 5.76
N SER A 148 -0.11 18.98 5.18
CA SER A 148 -1.56 18.73 5.33
C SER A 148 -2.14 17.76 4.28
N LYS A 149 -1.33 17.29 3.34
CA LYS A 149 -1.79 16.39 2.27
C LYS A 149 -1.62 14.94 2.69
N LEU A 150 -2.63 14.15 2.38
CA LEU A 150 -2.64 12.70 2.54
C LEU A 150 -2.47 12.04 1.17
N PHE A 151 -1.48 11.16 1.08
CA PHE A 151 -1.15 10.40 -0.11
C PHE A 151 -1.41 8.92 0.09
#